data_e20ed82739fc70ba2c2f85280b068f69
#
_entry.id   e20ed82739fc70ba2c2f85280b068f69
#
_cell.length_a   1.000
_cell.length_b   1.000
_cell.length_c   1.000
_cell.angle_alpha   90.00
_cell.angle_beta   90.00
_cell.angle_gamma   90.00
#
_symmetry.space_group_name_H-M   'P 1'
#
loop_
_entity.id
_entity.type
_entity.pdbx_description
1 polymer ?
#
loop_
_entity_poly.entity_id
_entity_poly.type
_entity_poly.pdbx_seq_one_letter_code
_entity_poly.pdbx_strand_id
1 'polypeptide(L)'
;MLETERDNIRKHFLKYTRQAFQGLPKMESPHILDVGCGSGIPTIELAKLSGGQVTGIDVDQSQLSILNERIVEEGLSRRVFVRNCSLFDIDFPDETFDVIWAEGSLHIVGFEKGLKEWRHLLKSGGFLVAHDGIKDVSSKLDRVPVLGYKLVTHFALPEDTWQTKYFEPLEQLIQKWRNKAKTPETLSLLESYQNEVNMYKMNPKENVSAFYIFQKT
;
A
#
# COMPACT_ATOMS: atom_id res chain seq x y z
N MET A 1 -10.91 -10.96 -14.04
CA MET A 1 -11.97 -9.96 -14.33
C MET A 1 -12.51 -9.28 -13.07
N LEU A 2 -12.99 -10.00 -12.04
CA LEU A 2 -13.52 -9.39 -10.80
C LEU A 2 -12.44 -8.56 -10.08
N GLU A 3 -11.26 -9.11 -9.88
CA GLU A 3 -10.13 -8.39 -9.25
C GLU A 3 -9.70 -7.16 -10.05
N THR A 4 -9.68 -7.25 -11.38
CA THR A 4 -9.38 -6.09 -12.24
C THR A 4 -10.39 -4.95 -12.04
N GLU A 5 -11.68 -5.27 -11.85
CA GLU A 5 -12.70 -4.26 -11.56
C GLU A 5 -12.53 -3.67 -10.16
N ARG A 6 -12.15 -4.48 -9.15
CA ARG A 6 -11.80 -3.99 -7.82
C ARG A 6 -10.58 -3.08 -7.86
N ASP A 7 -9.58 -3.42 -8.65
CA ASP A 7 -8.39 -2.59 -8.83
C ASP A 7 -8.70 -1.24 -9.48
N ASN A 8 -9.69 -1.17 -10.37
CA ASN A 8 -10.16 0.10 -10.90
C ASN A 8 -10.77 1.00 -9.81
N ILE A 9 -11.41 0.41 -8.79
CA ILE A 9 -11.86 1.14 -7.61
C ILE A 9 -10.64 1.65 -6.81
N ARG A 10 -9.64 0.81 -6.57
CA ARG A 10 -8.40 1.18 -5.87
C ARG A 10 -7.63 2.30 -6.56
N LYS A 11 -7.66 2.39 -7.89
CA LYS A 11 -7.02 3.49 -8.64
C LYS A 11 -7.51 4.89 -8.25
N HIS A 12 -8.69 5.03 -7.65
CA HIS A 12 -9.15 6.32 -7.12
C HIS A 12 -8.24 6.89 -6.01
N PHE A 13 -7.45 6.03 -5.35
CA PHE A 13 -6.51 6.43 -4.29
C PHE A 13 -5.16 6.88 -4.84
N LEU A 14 -4.81 6.62 -6.10
CA LEU A 14 -3.53 6.99 -6.69
C LEU A 14 -3.21 8.49 -6.63
N LYS A 15 -4.22 9.36 -6.56
CA LYS A 15 -4.00 10.79 -6.33
C LYS A 15 -3.31 11.08 -5.00
N TYR A 16 -3.59 10.26 -3.96
CA TYR A 16 -2.97 10.38 -2.64
C TYR A 16 -1.58 9.75 -2.63
N THR A 17 -1.39 8.63 -3.35
CA THR A 17 -0.06 8.05 -3.62
C THR A 17 0.85 9.10 -4.28
N ARG A 18 0.37 9.80 -5.30
CA ARG A 18 1.10 10.89 -5.97
C ARG A 18 1.41 12.05 -5.03
N GLN A 19 0.43 12.47 -4.22
CA GLN A 19 0.61 13.54 -3.24
C GLN A 19 1.67 13.16 -2.20
N ALA A 20 1.64 11.94 -1.68
CA ALA A 20 2.65 11.44 -0.75
C ALA A 20 4.03 11.37 -1.40
N PHE A 21 4.13 10.89 -2.64
CA PHE A 21 5.38 10.87 -3.38
C PHE A 21 5.97 12.28 -3.60
N GLN A 22 5.14 13.27 -3.88
CA GLN A 22 5.55 14.68 -4.00
C GLN A 22 6.05 15.28 -2.67
N GLY A 23 5.69 14.70 -1.53
CA GLY A 23 6.22 15.06 -0.21
C GLY A 23 7.64 14.58 0.05
N LEU A 24 8.18 13.70 -0.79
CA LEU A 24 9.57 13.27 -0.73
C LEU A 24 10.51 14.29 -1.42
N PRO A 25 11.76 14.39 -0.98
CA PRO A 25 12.74 15.16 -1.72
C PRO A 25 12.98 14.54 -3.10
N LYS A 26 13.43 15.34 -4.05
CA LYS A 26 13.83 14.85 -5.37
C LYS A 26 15.01 13.89 -5.21
N MET A 27 14.84 12.67 -5.69
CA MET A 27 15.86 11.62 -5.71
C MET A 27 16.14 11.20 -7.16
N GLU A 28 17.38 10.89 -7.45
CA GLU A 28 17.81 10.43 -8.76
C GLU A 28 17.77 8.90 -8.78
N SER A 29 16.81 8.33 -9.54
CA SER A 29 16.60 6.87 -9.71
C SER A 29 16.56 6.09 -8.37
N PRO A 30 15.66 6.41 -7.42
CA PRO A 30 15.62 5.77 -6.12
C PRO A 30 15.27 4.28 -6.24
N HIS A 31 15.76 3.48 -5.28
CA HIS A 31 15.33 2.12 -5.08
C HIS A 31 14.22 2.09 -4.01
N ILE A 32 13.01 1.71 -4.40
CA ILE A 32 11.82 1.70 -3.57
C ILE A 32 11.43 0.26 -3.25
N LEU A 33 11.16 -0.04 -1.98
CA LEU A 33 10.52 -1.28 -1.54
C LEU A 33 9.04 -1.01 -1.29
N ASP A 34 8.16 -1.66 -2.04
CA ASP A 34 6.70 -1.61 -1.83
C ASP A 34 6.26 -2.84 -1.03
N VAL A 35 5.89 -2.62 0.24
CA VAL A 35 5.63 -3.66 1.24
C VAL A 35 4.15 -3.99 1.27
N GLY A 36 3.79 -5.22 0.89
CA GLY A 36 2.39 -5.63 0.70
C GLY A 36 1.81 -5.05 -0.59
N CYS A 37 2.55 -5.20 -1.68
CA CYS A 37 2.25 -4.57 -2.97
C CYS A 37 0.95 -5.06 -3.63
N GLY A 38 0.45 -6.24 -3.23
CA GLY A 38 -0.74 -6.86 -3.83
C GLY A 38 -0.64 -6.94 -5.35
N SER A 39 -1.71 -6.56 -6.04
CA SER A 39 -1.79 -6.48 -7.51
C SER A 39 -1.01 -5.32 -8.14
N GLY A 40 -0.31 -4.51 -7.33
CA GLY A 40 0.67 -3.53 -7.76
C GLY A 40 0.13 -2.19 -8.24
N ILE A 41 -1.05 -1.77 -7.80
CA ILE A 41 -1.60 -0.45 -8.19
C ILE A 41 -0.65 0.68 -7.77
N PRO A 42 -0.19 0.79 -6.50
CA PRO A 42 0.83 1.76 -6.11
C PRO A 42 2.19 1.46 -6.74
N THR A 43 2.61 0.19 -6.81
CA THR A 43 3.92 -0.22 -7.34
C THR A 43 4.19 0.33 -8.74
N ILE A 44 3.23 0.16 -9.66
CA ILE A 44 3.32 0.66 -11.04
C ILE A 44 3.38 2.19 -11.07
N GLU A 45 2.56 2.84 -10.25
CA GLU A 45 2.56 4.30 -10.16
C GLU A 45 3.89 4.84 -9.63
N LEU A 46 4.43 4.24 -8.56
CA LEU A 46 5.73 4.59 -7.98
C LEU A 46 6.87 4.45 -9.01
N ALA A 47 6.86 3.37 -9.79
CA ALA A 47 7.86 3.17 -10.84
C ALA A 47 7.79 4.26 -11.93
N LYS A 48 6.59 4.73 -12.27
CA LYS A 48 6.39 5.84 -13.24
C LYS A 48 6.85 7.17 -12.66
N LEU A 49 6.48 7.46 -11.41
CA LEU A 49 6.78 8.73 -10.74
C LEU A 49 8.27 8.89 -10.43
N SER A 50 8.92 7.85 -9.93
CA SER A 50 10.30 7.91 -9.46
C SER A 50 11.34 7.86 -10.59
N GLY A 51 11.01 7.22 -11.71
CA GLY A 51 11.99 6.85 -12.72
C GLY A 51 13.03 5.82 -12.23
N GLY A 52 12.98 5.43 -10.96
CA GLY A 52 13.88 4.48 -10.31
C GLY A 52 13.44 3.03 -10.40
N GLN A 53 13.97 2.20 -9.50
CA GLN A 53 13.61 0.80 -9.35
C GLN A 53 12.59 0.62 -8.23
N VAL A 54 11.62 -0.27 -8.42
CA VAL A 54 10.65 -0.66 -7.39
C VAL A 54 10.69 -2.16 -7.20
N THR A 55 10.86 -2.60 -5.97
CA THR A 55 10.72 -4.01 -5.59
C THR A 55 9.41 -4.16 -4.81
N GLY A 56 8.43 -4.86 -5.38
CA GLY A 56 7.17 -5.17 -4.71
C GLY A 56 7.26 -6.52 -4.00
N ILE A 57 6.82 -6.58 -2.75
CA ILE A 57 6.73 -7.83 -1.98
C ILE A 57 5.31 -8.09 -1.49
N ASP A 58 4.85 -9.32 -1.60
CA ASP A 58 3.59 -9.80 -1.06
C ASP A 58 3.66 -11.33 -0.83
N VAL A 59 2.79 -11.88 0.01
CA VAL A 59 2.66 -13.32 0.21
C VAL A 59 1.67 -13.97 -0.76
N ASP A 60 0.76 -13.19 -1.33
CA ASP A 60 -0.27 -13.66 -2.24
C ASP A 60 0.24 -13.82 -3.66
N GLN A 61 0.58 -15.05 -4.02
CA GLN A 61 1.10 -15.39 -5.36
C GLN A 61 0.12 -15.02 -6.48
N SER A 62 -1.19 -15.03 -6.23
CA SER A 62 -2.20 -14.67 -7.25
C SER A 62 -2.14 -13.17 -7.56
N GLN A 63 -1.98 -12.35 -6.53
CA GLN A 63 -1.80 -10.91 -6.67
C GLN A 63 -0.48 -10.57 -7.37
N LEU A 64 0.61 -11.26 -7.00
CA LEU A 64 1.91 -11.08 -7.65
C LEU A 64 1.88 -11.48 -9.14
N SER A 65 1.08 -12.47 -9.50
CA SER A 65 0.90 -12.84 -10.92
C SER A 65 0.24 -11.71 -11.70
N ILE A 66 -0.80 -11.08 -11.14
CA ILE A 66 -1.46 -9.90 -11.74
C ILE A 66 -0.47 -8.73 -11.88
N LEU A 67 0.35 -8.50 -10.85
CA LEU A 67 1.39 -7.47 -10.91
C LEU A 67 2.41 -7.74 -12.02
N ASN A 68 2.86 -8.99 -12.17
CA ASN A 68 3.79 -9.36 -13.24
C ASN A 68 3.22 -9.11 -14.66
N GLU A 69 1.94 -9.43 -14.87
CA GLU A 69 1.26 -9.10 -16.14
C GLU A 69 1.27 -7.59 -16.39
N ARG A 70 0.92 -6.78 -15.39
CA ARG A 70 0.95 -5.32 -15.49
C ARG A 70 2.34 -4.75 -15.76
N ILE A 71 3.38 -5.31 -15.15
CA ILE A 71 4.76 -4.90 -15.39
C ILE A 71 5.12 -5.03 -16.87
N VAL A 72 4.69 -6.12 -17.51
CA VAL A 72 4.91 -6.35 -18.95
C VAL A 72 4.07 -5.37 -19.77
N GLU A 73 2.77 -5.26 -19.51
CA GLU A 73 1.86 -4.37 -20.21
C GLU A 73 2.30 -2.90 -20.18
N GLU A 74 2.86 -2.47 -19.05
CA GLU A 74 3.32 -1.08 -18.84
C GLU A 74 4.78 -0.85 -19.28
N GLY A 75 5.47 -1.89 -19.80
CA GLY A 75 6.85 -1.78 -20.25
C GLY A 75 7.86 -1.53 -19.12
N LEU A 76 7.56 -1.99 -17.90
CA LEU A 76 8.33 -1.71 -16.68
C LEU A 76 9.25 -2.85 -16.27
N SER A 77 9.40 -3.92 -17.07
CA SER A 77 10.15 -5.14 -16.71
C SER A 77 11.63 -4.91 -16.34
N ARG A 78 12.22 -3.77 -16.68
CA ARG A 78 13.61 -3.42 -16.31
C ARG A 78 13.71 -2.66 -14.99
N ARG A 79 12.59 -2.22 -14.42
CA ARG A 79 12.56 -1.33 -13.24
C ARG A 79 11.68 -1.82 -12.12
N VAL A 80 10.75 -2.74 -12.36
CA VAL A 80 9.88 -3.31 -11.34
C VAL A 80 10.20 -4.79 -11.17
N PHE A 81 10.49 -5.17 -9.95
CA PHE A 81 10.81 -6.53 -9.53
C PHE A 81 9.79 -7.01 -8.51
N VAL A 82 9.49 -8.30 -8.52
CA VAL A 82 8.48 -8.90 -7.65
C VAL A 82 9.09 -10.05 -6.87
N ARG A 83 8.82 -10.10 -5.56
CA ARG A 83 9.27 -11.20 -4.71
C ARG A 83 8.13 -11.67 -3.81
N ASN A 84 7.87 -12.98 -3.79
CA ASN A 84 6.99 -13.58 -2.80
C ASN A 84 7.73 -13.58 -1.45
N CYS A 85 7.25 -12.77 -0.50
CA CYS A 85 7.93 -12.53 0.76
C CYS A 85 6.93 -12.06 1.82
N SER A 86 7.12 -12.55 3.05
CA SER A 86 6.32 -12.14 4.20
C SER A 86 6.75 -10.76 4.70
N LEU A 87 5.78 -9.93 5.11
CA LEU A 87 6.02 -8.64 5.79
C LEU A 87 6.74 -8.80 7.14
N PHE A 88 6.68 -10.00 7.70
CA PHE A 88 7.30 -10.35 9.00
C PHE A 88 8.71 -10.91 8.87
N ASP A 89 9.17 -11.19 7.65
CA ASP A 89 10.47 -11.82 7.40
C ASP A 89 11.01 -11.32 6.05
N ILE A 90 11.42 -10.04 6.03
CA ILE A 90 11.93 -9.37 4.83
C ILE A 90 13.45 -9.53 4.79
N ASP A 91 13.92 -10.43 3.93
CA ASP A 91 15.34 -10.74 3.76
C ASP A 91 15.92 -9.98 2.55
N PHE A 92 16.38 -8.75 2.80
CA PHE A 92 17.23 -7.97 1.93
C PHE A 92 18.44 -7.44 2.71
N PRO A 93 19.56 -7.14 2.05
CA PRO A 93 20.71 -6.52 2.72
C PRO A 93 20.32 -5.19 3.38
N ASP A 94 21.02 -4.87 4.46
CA ASP A 94 20.88 -3.56 5.12
C ASP A 94 21.13 -2.42 4.13
N GLU A 95 20.46 -1.30 4.36
CA GLU A 95 20.63 -0.06 3.59
C GLU A 95 20.46 -0.22 2.06
N THR A 96 19.56 -1.12 1.66
CA THR A 96 19.27 -1.38 0.23
C THR A 96 18.37 -0.31 -0.38
N PHE A 97 17.40 0.23 0.38
CA PHE A 97 16.33 1.04 -0.17
C PHE A 97 16.44 2.51 0.23
N ASP A 98 16.18 3.39 -0.74
CA ASP A 98 16.03 4.82 -0.50
C ASP A 98 14.66 5.13 0.12
N VAL A 99 13.62 4.36 -0.27
CA VAL A 99 12.25 4.51 0.23
C VAL A 99 11.65 3.14 0.52
N ILE A 100 10.98 3.00 1.67
CA ILE A 100 10.02 1.93 1.94
C ILE A 100 8.62 2.53 1.83
N TRP A 101 7.77 1.90 1.03
CA TRP A 101 6.39 2.27 0.81
C TRP A 101 5.46 1.21 1.38
N ALA A 102 4.55 1.60 2.28
CA ALA A 102 3.60 0.70 2.94
C ALA A 102 2.19 1.29 2.83
N GLU A 103 1.52 1.00 1.72
CA GLU A 103 0.17 1.50 1.45
C GLU A 103 -0.88 0.42 1.70
N GLY A 104 -1.51 0.47 2.87
CA GLY A 104 -2.51 -0.51 3.29
C GLY A 104 -1.93 -1.81 3.87
N SER A 105 -0.68 -1.83 4.27
CA SER A 105 0.00 -3.03 4.80
C SER A 105 0.58 -2.85 6.21
N LEU A 106 0.90 -1.63 6.62
CA LEU A 106 1.56 -1.38 7.91
C LEU A 106 0.71 -1.86 9.11
N HIS A 107 -0.62 -1.73 9.04
CA HIS A 107 -1.52 -2.17 10.11
C HIS A 107 -1.47 -3.69 10.37
N ILE A 108 -1.05 -4.51 9.39
CA ILE A 108 -0.91 -5.97 9.51
C ILE A 108 0.24 -6.31 10.46
N VAL A 109 1.34 -5.61 10.35
CA VAL A 109 2.53 -5.80 11.18
C VAL A 109 2.41 -5.02 12.49
N GLY A 110 1.70 -3.91 12.47
CA GLY A 110 1.60 -2.93 13.54
C GLY A 110 2.59 -1.78 13.36
N PHE A 111 2.13 -0.56 13.67
CA PHE A 111 2.86 0.68 13.40
C PHE A 111 4.29 0.68 13.94
N GLU A 112 4.45 0.50 15.27
CA GLU A 112 5.78 0.53 15.89
C GLU A 112 6.68 -0.61 15.40
N LYS A 113 6.10 -1.79 15.25
CA LYS A 113 6.84 -2.98 14.81
C LYS A 113 7.35 -2.82 13.38
N GLY A 114 6.49 -2.36 12.45
CA GLY A 114 6.90 -2.11 11.07
C GLY A 114 8.01 -1.07 10.97
N LEU A 115 7.88 0.08 11.67
CA LEU A 115 8.92 1.10 11.69
C LEU A 115 10.26 0.55 12.21
N LYS A 116 10.22 -0.23 13.30
CA LYS A 116 11.42 -0.80 13.92
C LYS A 116 12.08 -1.87 13.05
N GLU A 117 11.29 -2.84 12.59
CA GLU A 117 11.82 -4.01 11.88
C GLU A 117 12.30 -3.67 10.46
N TRP A 118 11.64 -2.76 9.77
CA TRP A 118 12.04 -2.38 8.40
C TRP A 118 13.13 -1.29 8.35
N ARG A 119 13.47 -0.67 9.50
CA ARG A 119 14.43 0.43 9.55
C ARG A 119 15.82 0.08 9.00
N HIS A 120 16.32 -1.13 9.24
CA HIS A 120 17.63 -1.55 8.78
C HIS A 120 17.72 -1.61 7.25
N LEU A 121 16.60 -1.89 6.56
CA LEU A 121 16.53 -1.95 5.10
C LEU A 121 16.69 -0.58 4.43
N LEU A 122 16.38 0.52 5.16
CA LEU A 122 16.56 1.88 4.66
C LEU A 122 18.01 2.32 4.72
N LYS A 123 18.48 2.95 3.66
CA LYS A 123 19.72 3.71 3.66
C LYS A 123 19.71 4.81 4.72
N SER A 124 20.88 5.30 5.10
CA SER A 124 20.98 6.48 5.99
C SER A 124 20.24 7.66 5.37
N GLY A 125 19.36 8.31 6.15
CA GLY A 125 18.51 9.40 5.66
C GLY A 125 17.38 8.98 4.71
N GLY A 126 17.18 7.68 4.47
CA GLY A 126 16.08 7.14 3.65
C GLY A 126 14.71 7.38 4.27
N PHE A 127 13.66 7.10 3.52
CA PHE A 127 12.29 7.45 3.89
C PHE A 127 11.38 6.23 4.03
N LEU A 128 10.50 6.26 5.02
CA LEU A 128 9.36 5.33 5.11
C LEU A 128 8.09 6.13 4.88
N VAL A 129 7.33 5.76 3.86
CA VAL A 129 6.00 6.32 3.56
C VAL A 129 4.95 5.29 3.94
N ALA A 130 4.04 5.67 4.81
CA ALA A 130 2.97 4.79 5.28
C ALA A 130 1.60 5.41 5.04
N HIS A 131 0.66 4.62 4.54
CA HIS A 131 -0.76 4.91 4.56
C HIS A 131 -1.41 4.05 5.64
N ASP A 132 -1.87 4.68 6.72
CA ASP A 132 -2.40 3.99 7.91
C ASP A 132 -3.57 4.77 8.52
N GLY A 133 -4.33 4.10 9.40
CA GLY A 133 -5.42 4.73 10.14
C GLY A 133 -4.93 5.85 11.05
N ILE A 134 -5.79 6.88 11.25
CA ILE A 134 -5.48 8.02 12.13
C ILE A 134 -5.83 7.77 13.60
N LYS A 135 -6.32 6.59 13.95
CA LYS A 135 -6.58 6.24 15.35
C LYS A 135 -5.28 6.34 16.15
N ASP A 136 -5.36 7.02 17.29
CA ASP A 136 -4.22 7.26 18.19
C ASP A 136 -3.01 7.94 17.52
N VAL A 137 -3.25 8.78 16.50
CA VAL A 137 -2.19 9.42 15.71
C VAL A 137 -1.18 10.17 16.57
N SER A 138 -1.62 10.92 17.58
CA SER A 138 -0.72 11.65 18.48
C SER A 138 0.22 10.70 19.21
N SER A 139 -0.31 9.63 19.80
CA SER A 139 0.50 8.61 20.47
C SER A 139 1.48 7.91 19.51
N LYS A 140 1.04 7.59 18.30
CA LYS A 140 1.92 7.03 17.25
C LYS A 140 3.07 7.99 16.92
N LEU A 141 2.78 9.27 16.72
CA LEU A 141 3.78 10.27 16.34
C LEU A 141 4.78 10.56 17.48
N ASP A 142 4.36 10.51 18.73
CA ASP A 142 5.26 10.64 19.90
C ASP A 142 6.32 9.53 19.96
N ARG A 143 6.02 8.36 19.38
CA ARG A 143 6.94 7.23 19.33
C ARG A 143 7.97 7.31 18.19
N VAL A 144 7.71 8.10 17.16
CA VAL A 144 8.53 8.16 15.95
C VAL A 144 10.01 8.46 16.23
N PRO A 145 10.37 9.46 17.09
CA PRO A 145 11.77 9.76 17.38
C PRO A 145 12.49 8.60 18.09
N VAL A 146 11.81 7.91 19.01
CA VAL A 146 12.38 6.77 19.76
C VAL A 146 12.65 5.58 18.84
N LEU A 147 11.91 5.48 17.72
CA LEU A 147 12.08 4.45 16.69
C LEU A 147 13.19 4.81 15.68
N GLY A 148 13.86 5.95 15.85
CA GLY A 148 14.95 6.41 14.98
C GLY A 148 14.47 7.03 13.68
N TYR A 149 13.35 7.75 13.74
CA TYR A 149 12.81 8.52 12.63
C TYR A 149 12.43 9.93 13.05
N LYS A 150 12.30 10.81 12.08
CA LYS A 150 11.58 12.08 12.23
C LYS A 150 10.41 12.14 11.27
N LEU A 151 9.29 12.71 11.71
CA LEU A 151 8.18 13.02 10.82
C LEU A 151 8.59 14.18 9.90
N VAL A 152 8.46 13.95 8.59
CA VAL A 152 8.69 14.99 7.56
C VAL A 152 7.38 15.74 7.30
N THR A 153 6.33 15.00 7.00
CA THR A 153 4.98 15.54 6.79
C THR A 153 3.94 14.43 6.91
N HIS A 154 2.70 14.81 7.06
CA HIS A 154 1.55 13.92 6.95
C HIS A 154 0.34 14.68 6.43
N PHE A 155 -0.63 13.97 5.88
CA PHE A 155 -1.92 14.51 5.49
C PHE A 155 -3.00 13.44 5.59
N ALA A 156 -4.16 13.81 6.10
CA ALA A 156 -5.32 12.92 6.17
C ALA A 156 -6.08 12.92 4.83
N LEU A 157 -6.67 11.79 4.50
CA LEU A 157 -7.67 11.73 3.43
C LEU A 157 -8.97 12.39 3.93
N PRO A 158 -9.79 12.99 3.03
CA PRO A 158 -11.13 13.44 3.39
C PRO A 158 -11.94 12.31 4.04
N GLU A 159 -12.74 12.64 5.06
CA GLU A 159 -13.44 11.65 5.89
C GLU A 159 -14.35 10.71 5.10
N ASP A 160 -14.94 11.20 3.99
CA ASP A 160 -15.85 10.42 3.14
C ASP A 160 -15.14 9.60 2.05
N THR A 161 -13.80 9.68 1.97
CA THR A 161 -13.03 9.06 0.87
C THR A 161 -13.24 7.56 0.80
N TRP A 162 -13.12 6.86 1.92
CA TRP A 162 -13.30 5.41 1.95
C TRP A 162 -14.72 5.02 1.58
N GLN A 163 -15.73 5.73 2.12
CA GLN A 163 -17.11 5.49 1.77
C GLN A 163 -17.36 5.68 0.27
N THR A 164 -17.06 6.87 -0.26
CA THR A 164 -17.49 7.26 -1.61
C THR A 164 -16.61 6.71 -2.73
N LYS A 165 -15.31 6.45 -2.45
CA LYS A 165 -14.34 6.01 -3.46
C LYS A 165 -14.00 4.53 -3.41
N TYR A 166 -14.35 3.85 -2.31
CA TYR A 166 -14.04 2.44 -2.16
C TYR A 166 -15.27 1.58 -1.81
N PHE A 167 -15.91 1.79 -0.66
CA PHE A 167 -16.93 0.88 -0.17
C PHE A 167 -18.24 0.93 -0.96
N GLU A 168 -18.76 2.10 -1.32
CA GLU A 168 -19.94 2.21 -2.18
C GLU A 168 -19.70 1.58 -3.58
N PRO A 169 -18.59 1.90 -4.30
CA PRO A 169 -18.25 1.20 -5.54
C PRO A 169 -18.05 -0.31 -5.38
N LEU A 170 -17.47 -0.76 -4.26
CA LEU A 170 -17.26 -2.17 -3.98
C LEU A 170 -18.59 -2.91 -3.77
N GLU A 171 -19.56 -2.32 -3.08
CA GLU A 171 -20.91 -2.88 -2.95
C GLU A 171 -21.60 -3.01 -4.32
N GLN A 172 -21.48 -2.00 -5.17
CA GLN A 172 -22.01 -2.06 -6.53
C GLN A 172 -21.35 -3.17 -7.35
N LEU A 173 -20.04 -3.35 -7.19
CA LEU A 173 -19.29 -4.43 -7.81
C LEU A 173 -19.78 -5.80 -7.33
N ILE A 174 -19.97 -5.99 -6.03
CA ILE A 174 -20.49 -7.23 -5.44
C ILE A 174 -21.88 -7.53 -6.01
N GLN A 175 -22.79 -6.56 -6.05
CA GLN A 175 -24.12 -6.71 -6.61
C GLN A 175 -24.09 -7.12 -8.11
N LYS A 176 -23.23 -6.44 -8.89
CA LYS A 176 -23.01 -6.73 -10.31
C LYS A 176 -22.57 -8.18 -10.55
N TRP A 177 -21.73 -8.73 -9.67
CA TRP A 177 -21.12 -10.05 -9.82
C TRP A 177 -21.88 -11.17 -9.12
N ARG A 178 -22.82 -10.87 -8.21
CA ARG A 178 -23.57 -11.87 -7.44
C ARG A 178 -24.23 -12.95 -8.30
N ASN A 179 -24.79 -12.58 -9.46
CA ASN A 179 -25.43 -13.52 -10.38
C ASN A 179 -24.48 -14.04 -11.48
N LYS A 180 -23.26 -13.51 -11.58
CA LYS A 180 -22.27 -13.88 -12.60
C LYS A 180 -21.23 -14.85 -12.06
N ALA A 181 -20.98 -14.82 -10.77
CA ALA A 181 -20.03 -15.70 -10.11
C ALA A 181 -20.54 -17.13 -10.13
N LYS A 182 -19.78 -18.01 -10.79
CA LYS A 182 -20.13 -19.43 -10.93
C LYS A 182 -19.03 -20.36 -10.42
N THR A 183 -17.80 -19.85 -10.30
CA THR A 183 -16.67 -20.66 -9.82
C THR A 183 -16.49 -20.49 -8.31
N PRO A 184 -16.02 -21.52 -7.60
CA PRO A 184 -15.75 -21.44 -6.16
C PRO A 184 -14.82 -20.27 -5.81
N GLU A 185 -13.80 -20.01 -6.62
CA GLU A 185 -12.82 -18.93 -6.43
C GLU A 185 -13.51 -17.57 -6.50
N THR A 186 -14.36 -17.33 -7.51
CA THR A 186 -15.08 -16.07 -7.66
C THR A 186 -16.08 -15.85 -6.52
N LEU A 187 -16.75 -16.92 -6.06
CA LEU A 187 -17.67 -16.85 -4.93
C LEU A 187 -16.94 -16.53 -3.63
N SER A 188 -15.78 -17.15 -3.38
CA SER A 188 -14.93 -16.87 -2.22
C SER A 188 -14.43 -15.42 -2.20
N LEU A 189 -14.03 -14.89 -3.36
CA LEU A 189 -13.64 -13.47 -3.48
C LEU A 189 -14.81 -12.53 -3.17
N LEU A 190 -16.01 -12.82 -3.69
CA LEU A 190 -17.19 -12.00 -3.39
C LEU A 190 -17.56 -12.04 -1.90
N GLU A 191 -17.43 -13.18 -1.25
CA GLU A 191 -17.65 -13.32 0.18
C GLU A 191 -16.62 -12.50 0.97
N SER A 192 -15.35 -12.56 0.58
CA SER A 192 -14.28 -11.74 1.18
C SER A 192 -14.60 -10.25 1.06
N TYR A 193 -14.99 -9.78 -0.12
CA TYR A 193 -15.35 -8.38 -0.35
C TYR A 193 -16.60 -7.96 0.45
N GLN A 194 -17.60 -8.87 0.56
CA GLN A 194 -18.78 -8.61 1.38
C GLN A 194 -18.43 -8.48 2.86
N ASN A 195 -17.53 -9.32 3.36
CA ASN A 195 -17.03 -9.24 4.74
C ASN A 195 -16.30 -7.93 5.00
N GLU A 196 -15.46 -7.47 4.05
CA GLU A 196 -14.78 -6.16 4.13
C GLU A 196 -15.78 -5.01 4.23
N VAL A 197 -16.82 -5.00 3.39
CA VAL A 197 -17.91 -4.02 3.46
C VAL A 197 -18.67 -4.09 4.78
N ASN A 198 -18.97 -5.28 5.27
CA ASN A 198 -19.69 -5.47 6.54
C ASN A 198 -18.87 -4.94 7.71
N MET A 199 -17.56 -5.20 7.75
CA MET A 199 -16.65 -4.65 8.77
C MET A 199 -16.63 -3.13 8.73
N TYR A 200 -16.54 -2.53 7.55
CA TYR A 200 -16.63 -1.08 7.40
C TYR A 200 -17.93 -0.52 7.99
N LYS A 201 -19.07 -1.15 7.69
CA LYS A 201 -20.40 -0.69 8.14
C LYS A 201 -20.58 -0.77 9.67
N MET A 202 -19.83 -1.64 10.34
CA MET A 202 -19.87 -1.70 11.82
C MET A 202 -19.27 -0.46 12.46
N ASN A 203 -18.21 0.13 11.89
CA ASN A 203 -17.50 1.28 12.42
C ASN A 203 -17.06 2.26 11.31
N PRO A 204 -18.00 2.94 10.61
CA PRO A 204 -17.64 3.77 9.46
C PRO A 204 -16.69 4.94 9.82
N LYS A 205 -16.84 5.50 11.02
CA LYS A 205 -16.04 6.63 11.50
C LYS A 205 -14.59 6.26 11.83
N GLU A 206 -14.27 4.99 11.99
CA GLU A 206 -12.90 4.52 12.24
C GLU A 206 -12.07 4.37 10.96
N ASN A 207 -12.70 4.48 9.79
CA ASN A 207 -12.05 4.33 8.49
C ASN A 207 -11.53 5.66 7.92
N VAL A 208 -10.98 6.50 8.79
CA VAL A 208 -10.22 7.68 8.37
C VAL A 208 -8.74 7.33 8.40
N SER A 209 -8.03 7.68 7.34
CA SER A 209 -6.63 7.33 7.17
C SER A 209 -5.81 8.53 6.73
N ALA A 210 -4.49 8.41 6.89
CA ALA A 210 -3.54 9.43 6.49
C ALA A 210 -2.29 8.81 5.88
N PHE A 211 -1.62 9.58 5.04
CA PHE A 211 -0.25 9.32 4.65
C PHE A 211 0.70 10.00 5.62
N TYR A 212 1.74 9.28 5.99
CA TYR A 212 2.84 9.75 6.83
C TYR A 212 4.16 9.55 6.09
N ILE A 213 5.02 10.54 6.14
CA ILE A 213 6.37 10.45 5.57
C ILE A 213 7.34 10.61 6.73
N PHE A 214 8.10 9.56 6.99
CA PHE A 214 9.14 9.51 8.00
C PHE A 214 10.52 9.46 7.36
N GLN A 215 11.49 10.13 7.93
CA GLN A 215 12.88 10.02 7.52
C GLN A 215 13.70 9.32 8.59
N LYS A 216 14.48 8.30 8.21
CA LYS A 216 15.46 7.61 9.09
C LYS A 216 16.52 8.61 9.57
N THR A 217 16.71 8.67 10.90
CA THR A 217 17.72 9.53 11.57
C THR A 217 18.93 8.72 12.00
#